data_bf2576eb74bca7c73b09abe36da81d0c
#
_entry.id   bf2576eb74bca7c73b09abe36da81d0c
#
_cell.length_a   1.000
_cell.length_b   1.000
_cell.length_c   1.000
_cell.angle_alpha   90.00
_cell.angle_beta   90.00
_cell.angle_gamma   90.00
#
_symmetry.space_group_name_H-M   'P 1'
#
loop_
_entity.id
_entity.type
_entity.pdbx_description
1 polymer ?
#
loop_
_entity_poly.entity_id
_entity_poly.type
_entity_poly.pdbx_seq_one_letter_code
_entity_poly.pdbx_strand_id
1 'polypeptide(L)'
;MDFIVRAAGYQGEASVHTRALRHFANTLEAQGISSVVTPDITQLGRKATDLFQMTQSGENTVMHFAASYLAQRVPSLEVFDLPFRYKGRGGLLAALDGPLGDRLKAEVAEKTGFTILGFWDNGARHLTNRLRPVHRPADCDGLSIRTMDSALHQATFAALGMIPRYIDVKDYPAAVRDRTVDAQENPYTNTLNFGIPAHHPYMTPTGHFQGISLFLANRAVMDGLPSADRAIFYDAAEGATAAQRAFAVEEDGSAFANILSQGTKVTHDWDREAFWAATATVRQQAEARIDPAILGLLPEH
;
A
#
# COMPACT_ATOMS: atom_id res chain seq x y z
N MET A 1 -24.48 -0.61 23.52
CA MET A 1 -23.20 0.14 23.75
C MET A 1 -23.24 1.38 22.87
N ASP A 2 -23.09 2.59 23.44
CA ASP A 2 -23.06 3.84 22.62
C ASP A 2 -21.71 4.07 21.92
N PHE A 3 -21.02 2.97 21.59
CA PHE A 3 -19.73 3.00 20.92
C PHE A 3 -19.95 2.95 19.40
N ILE A 4 -19.49 3.96 18.70
CA ILE A 4 -19.56 4.02 17.24
C ILE A 4 -18.18 3.73 16.68
N VAL A 5 -18.07 2.70 15.86
CA VAL A 5 -16.84 2.37 15.12
C VAL A 5 -16.68 3.36 13.97
N ARG A 6 -15.58 4.11 13.98
CA ARG A 6 -15.21 5.05 12.92
C ARG A 6 -14.08 4.45 12.09
N ALA A 7 -14.41 4.05 10.87
CA ALA A 7 -13.46 3.52 9.91
C ALA A 7 -13.06 4.61 8.91
N ALA A 8 -11.77 4.79 8.65
CA ALA A 8 -11.31 5.86 7.77
C ALA A 8 -10.25 5.39 6.75
N GLY A 9 -10.29 6.00 5.56
CA GLY A 9 -9.36 5.79 4.46
C GLY A 9 -8.91 7.11 3.82
N TYR A 10 -8.16 7.01 2.72
CA TYR A 10 -7.58 8.15 1.99
C TYR A 10 -7.55 7.97 0.47
N GLN A 11 -8.28 6.99 -0.08
CA GLN A 11 -8.21 6.65 -1.51
C GLN A 11 -9.55 6.81 -2.24
N GLY A 12 -10.58 7.28 -1.55
CA GLY A 12 -11.90 7.55 -2.11
C GLY A 12 -12.82 6.34 -2.22
N GLU A 13 -14.03 6.57 -2.71
CA GLU A 13 -15.11 5.56 -2.77
C GLU A 13 -14.79 4.39 -3.71
N ALA A 14 -14.10 4.65 -4.83
CA ALA A 14 -13.78 3.62 -5.81
C ALA A 14 -12.68 2.64 -5.36
N SER A 15 -12.00 2.92 -4.24
CA SER A 15 -10.91 2.08 -3.75
C SER A 15 -11.39 0.72 -3.25
N VAL A 16 -10.69 -0.34 -3.62
CA VAL A 16 -10.88 -1.69 -3.06
C VAL A 16 -10.76 -1.71 -1.52
N HIS A 17 -9.97 -0.79 -0.96
CA HIS A 17 -9.82 -0.64 0.48
C HIS A 17 -11.07 -0.03 1.12
N THR A 18 -11.68 0.98 0.49
CA THR A 18 -12.95 1.56 0.96
C THR A 18 -14.08 0.54 0.89
N ARG A 19 -14.14 -0.27 -0.20
CA ARG A 19 -15.09 -1.38 -0.28
C ARG A 19 -14.95 -2.35 0.89
N ALA A 20 -13.70 -2.67 1.28
CA ALA A 20 -13.43 -3.54 2.42
C ALA A 20 -13.78 -2.89 3.77
N LEU A 21 -13.52 -1.58 3.96
CA LEU A 21 -13.98 -0.85 5.15
C LEU A 21 -15.50 -0.87 5.27
N ARG A 22 -16.24 -0.75 4.15
CA ARG A 22 -17.71 -0.86 4.14
C ARG A 22 -18.16 -2.27 4.45
N HIS A 23 -17.47 -3.31 3.93
CA HIS A 23 -17.75 -4.70 4.27
C HIS A 23 -17.59 -4.93 5.78
N PHE A 24 -16.50 -4.46 6.36
CA PHE A 24 -16.25 -4.50 7.81
C PHE A 24 -17.35 -3.79 8.60
N ALA A 25 -17.69 -2.56 8.22
CA ALA A 25 -18.73 -1.76 8.87
C ALA A 25 -20.11 -2.46 8.84
N ASN A 26 -20.51 -2.94 7.66
CA ASN A 26 -21.79 -3.63 7.48
C ASN A 26 -21.87 -4.94 8.32
N THR A 27 -20.74 -5.66 8.44
CA THR A 27 -20.67 -6.87 9.29
C THR A 27 -20.88 -6.51 10.76
N LEU A 28 -20.27 -5.42 11.23
CA LEU A 28 -20.46 -4.93 12.60
C LEU A 28 -21.90 -4.46 12.86
N GLU A 29 -22.49 -3.74 11.91
CA GLU A 29 -23.88 -3.27 12.01
C GLU A 29 -24.88 -4.42 12.09
N ALA A 30 -24.63 -5.51 11.34
CA ALA A 30 -25.43 -6.73 11.42
C ALA A 30 -25.35 -7.41 12.80
N GLN A 31 -24.31 -7.11 13.58
CA GLN A 31 -24.14 -7.56 14.98
C GLN A 31 -24.57 -6.50 16.01
N GLY A 32 -25.23 -5.41 15.57
CA GLY A 32 -25.72 -4.34 16.45
C GLY A 32 -24.65 -3.33 16.89
N ILE A 33 -23.49 -3.32 16.27
CA ILE A 33 -22.42 -2.34 16.54
C ILE A 33 -22.47 -1.24 15.48
N SER A 34 -22.84 -0.03 15.90
CA SER A 34 -22.93 1.13 14.97
C SER A 34 -21.58 1.49 14.35
N SER A 35 -21.57 1.81 13.07
CA SER A 35 -20.35 2.16 12.36
C SER A 35 -20.53 3.33 11.38
N VAL A 36 -19.43 4.04 11.11
CA VAL A 36 -19.36 5.12 10.10
C VAL A 36 -18.08 4.96 9.31
N VAL A 37 -18.17 5.06 7.98
CA VAL A 37 -17.02 5.00 7.09
C VAL A 37 -16.74 6.36 6.47
N THR A 38 -15.52 6.86 6.64
CA THR A 38 -14.97 8.02 5.93
C THR A 38 -14.03 7.51 4.82
N PRO A 39 -14.45 7.52 3.55
CA PRO A 39 -13.68 6.92 2.45
C PRO A 39 -12.37 7.63 2.17
N ASP A 40 -12.34 8.96 2.37
CA ASP A 40 -11.19 9.79 2.02
C ASP A 40 -11.12 11.03 2.88
N ILE A 41 -10.20 11.04 3.85
CA ILE A 41 -9.96 12.21 4.70
C ILE A 41 -9.32 13.38 3.94
N THR A 42 -8.72 13.14 2.77
CA THR A 42 -8.12 14.23 1.99
C THR A 42 -9.18 15.17 1.43
N GLN A 43 -10.39 14.67 1.19
CA GLN A 43 -11.56 15.49 0.82
C GLN A 43 -12.03 16.42 1.94
N LEU A 44 -11.60 16.15 3.18
CA LEU A 44 -11.82 17.00 4.35
C LEU A 44 -10.67 18.02 4.56
N GLY A 45 -9.75 18.12 3.59
CA GLY A 45 -8.61 19.03 3.64
C GLY A 45 -7.42 18.50 4.46
N ARG A 46 -7.49 17.28 4.99
CA ARG A 46 -6.42 16.64 5.77
C ARG A 46 -5.36 16.03 4.86
N LYS A 47 -4.16 15.78 5.37
CA LYS A 47 -3.17 14.92 4.72
C LYS A 47 -3.53 13.45 4.96
N ALA A 48 -3.18 12.56 4.02
CA ALA A 48 -3.38 11.13 4.24
C ALA A 48 -2.70 10.64 5.53
N THR A 49 -1.49 11.11 5.82
CA THR A 49 -0.73 10.77 7.03
C THR A 49 -1.36 11.19 8.35
N ASP A 50 -2.33 12.12 8.33
CA ASP A 50 -3.07 12.52 9.54
C ASP A 50 -3.90 11.35 10.11
N LEU A 51 -4.22 10.33 9.27
CA LEU A 51 -4.89 9.10 9.73
C LEU A 51 -4.17 8.42 10.90
N PHE A 52 -2.83 8.45 10.93
CA PHE A 52 -2.09 7.87 12.06
C PHE A 52 -2.42 8.57 13.38
N GLN A 53 -2.40 9.91 13.39
CA GLN A 53 -2.74 10.67 14.57
C GLN A 53 -4.22 10.54 14.93
N MET A 54 -5.13 10.63 13.95
CA MET A 54 -6.57 10.47 14.15
C MET A 54 -6.91 9.12 14.78
N THR A 55 -6.25 8.05 14.35
CA THR A 55 -6.47 6.71 14.90
C THR A 55 -5.80 6.55 16.26
N GLN A 56 -4.59 7.09 16.48
CA GLN A 56 -3.96 7.07 17.80
C GLN A 56 -4.73 7.84 18.87
N SER A 57 -5.33 8.97 18.50
CA SER A 57 -6.13 9.79 19.44
C SER A 57 -7.53 9.22 19.72
N GLY A 58 -7.97 8.22 18.94
CA GLY A 58 -9.33 7.66 19.04
C GLY A 58 -10.39 8.45 18.24
N GLU A 59 -10.00 9.44 17.44
CA GLU A 59 -10.88 10.11 16.47
C GLU A 59 -11.43 9.09 15.47
N ASN A 60 -10.56 8.16 15.02
CA ASN A 60 -10.94 6.94 14.29
C ASN A 60 -10.68 5.70 15.14
N THR A 61 -11.54 4.69 14.99
CA THR A 61 -11.37 3.37 15.60
C THR A 61 -10.41 2.52 14.78
N VAL A 62 -10.60 2.54 13.46
CA VAL A 62 -9.81 1.77 12.49
C VAL A 62 -9.47 2.63 11.28
N MET A 63 -8.37 2.26 10.61
CA MET A 63 -7.96 2.82 9.34
C MET A 63 -7.31 1.76 8.46
N HIS A 64 -7.19 2.03 7.17
CA HIS A 64 -6.19 1.34 6.34
C HIS A 64 -5.09 2.30 5.91
N PHE A 65 -3.87 1.81 5.78
CA PHE A 65 -2.75 2.60 5.28
C PHE A 65 -1.68 1.73 4.63
N ALA A 66 -1.00 2.23 3.58
CA ALA A 66 0.10 1.51 2.97
C ALA A 66 1.24 1.30 3.98
N ALA A 67 1.75 0.06 4.07
CA ALA A 67 2.74 -0.34 5.07
C ALA A 67 4.01 0.50 5.03
N SER A 68 4.43 0.92 3.84
CA SER A 68 5.63 1.73 3.60
C SER A 68 5.69 3.02 4.43
N TYR A 69 4.55 3.64 4.73
CA TYR A 69 4.49 4.85 5.56
C TYR A 69 4.79 4.58 7.04
N LEU A 70 4.58 3.35 7.51
CA LEU A 70 4.86 2.96 8.89
C LEU A 70 6.28 2.41 9.08
N ALA A 71 6.98 2.12 7.99
CA ALA A 71 8.33 1.53 8.00
C ALA A 71 9.36 2.37 8.75
N GLN A 72 9.21 3.70 8.78
CA GLN A 72 10.09 4.57 9.59
C GLN A 72 10.02 4.27 11.09
N ARG A 73 8.87 3.80 11.59
CA ARG A 73 8.67 3.38 12.99
C ARG A 73 8.94 1.90 13.19
N VAL A 74 8.67 1.09 12.17
CA VAL A 74 8.75 -0.38 12.20
C VAL A 74 9.53 -0.84 10.97
N PRO A 75 10.88 -0.83 11.01
CA PRO A 75 11.72 -1.12 9.85
C PRO A 75 11.44 -2.48 9.19
N SER A 76 10.98 -3.46 9.96
CA SER A 76 10.61 -4.78 9.41
C SER A 76 9.50 -4.74 8.37
N LEU A 77 8.70 -3.67 8.32
CA LEU A 77 7.71 -3.47 7.25
C LEU A 77 8.35 -3.16 5.89
N GLU A 78 9.63 -2.81 5.84
CA GLU A 78 10.39 -2.66 4.58
C GLU A 78 10.46 -3.97 3.79
N VAL A 79 10.15 -5.13 4.38
CA VAL A 79 10.08 -6.42 3.66
C VAL A 79 9.17 -6.36 2.44
N PHE A 80 8.11 -5.55 2.46
CA PHE A 80 7.17 -5.40 1.34
C PHE A 80 7.76 -4.60 0.18
N ASP A 81 8.70 -3.73 0.48
CA ASP A 81 9.31 -2.78 -0.44
C ASP A 81 10.76 -3.16 -0.82
N LEU A 82 11.18 -4.41 -0.55
CA LEU A 82 12.46 -4.92 -1.06
C LEU A 82 12.43 -4.95 -2.59
N PRO A 83 13.27 -4.15 -3.28
CA PRO A 83 13.12 -3.93 -4.73
C PRO A 83 13.21 -5.23 -5.53
N PHE A 84 12.18 -5.50 -6.36
CA PHE A 84 12.07 -6.66 -7.24
C PHE A 84 12.10 -8.03 -6.53
N ARG A 85 11.95 -8.08 -5.21
CA ARG A 85 12.05 -9.29 -4.38
C ARG A 85 10.94 -10.30 -4.70
N TYR A 86 9.75 -9.86 -5.04
CA TYR A 86 8.60 -10.72 -5.23
C TYR A 86 8.24 -10.87 -6.71
N LYS A 87 7.82 -12.08 -7.12
CA LYS A 87 7.31 -12.36 -8.47
C LYS A 87 5.78 -12.27 -8.55
N GLY A 88 5.12 -12.02 -7.44
CA GLY A 88 3.66 -11.89 -7.36
C GLY A 88 3.17 -11.90 -5.91
N ARG A 89 1.86 -11.67 -5.76
CA ARG A 89 1.23 -11.49 -4.45
C ARG A 89 1.05 -12.78 -3.64
N GLY A 90 0.85 -13.92 -4.31
CA GLY A 90 0.35 -15.14 -3.65
C GLY A 90 1.26 -15.66 -2.54
N GLY A 91 2.55 -15.82 -2.81
CA GLY A 91 3.52 -16.30 -1.80
C GLY A 91 3.63 -15.37 -0.60
N LEU A 92 3.66 -14.05 -0.84
CA LEU A 92 3.74 -13.07 0.24
C LEU A 92 2.47 -13.06 1.10
N LEU A 93 1.28 -13.04 0.48
CA LEU A 93 0.02 -13.05 1.24
C LEU A 93 -0.14 -14.33 2.06
N ALA A 94 0.25 -15.50 1.51
CA ALA A 94 0.25 -16.75 2.26
C ALA A 94 1.22 -16.71 3.46
N ALA A 95 2.41 -16.14 3.31
CA ALA A 95 3.35 -15.97 4.42
C ALA A 95 2.80 -15.00 5.50
N LEU A 96 2.05 -13.97 5.10
CA LEU A 96 1.40 -13.02 6.01
C LEU A 96 0.21 -13.62 6.78
N ASP A 97 -0.36 -14.71 6.31
CA ASP A 97 -1.38 -15.48 7.04
C ASP A 97 -0.77 -16.49 8.03
N GLY A 98 0.55 -16.51 8.16
CA GLY A 98 1.30 -17.40 9.03
C GLY A 98 2.33 -16.64 9.90
N PRO A 99 3.44 -17.32 10.25
CA PRO A 99 4.44 -16.81 11.20
C PRO A 99 5.02 -15.42 10.86
N LEU A 100 5.15 -15.07 9.58
CA LEU A 100 5.59 -13.74 9.15
C LEU A 100 4.62 -12.67 9.64
N GLY A 101 3.33 -12.88 9.37
CA GLY A 101 2.28 -11.93 9.80
C GLY A 101 2.20 -11.80 11.31
N ASP A 102 2.34 -12.89 12.06
CA ASP A 102 2.32 -12.87 13.53
C ASP A 102 3.48 -12.06 14.10
N ARG A 103 4.68 -12.20 13.54
CA ARG A 103 5.85 -11.41 13.96
C ARG A 103 5.66 -9.92 13.66
N LEU A 104 5.17 -9.57 12.47
CA LEU A 104 4.91 -8.17 12.10
C LEU A 104 3.78 -7.55 12.94
N LYS A 105 2.71 -8.30 13.25
CA LYS A 105 1.64 -7.86 14.15
C LYS A 105 2.19 -7.54 15.54
N ALA A 106 3.02 -8.42 16.10
CA ALA A 106 3.65 -8.22 17.39
C ALA A 106 4.55 -6.98 17.41
N GLU A 107 5.41 -6.81 16.40
CA GLU A 107 6.33 -5.68 16.33
C GLU A 107 5.60 -4.34 16.14
N VAL A 108 4.57 -4.28 15.31
CA VAL A 108 3.73 -3.08 15.15
C VAL A 108 3.01 -2.75 16.46
N ALA A 109 2.46 -3.74 17.15
CA ALA A 109 1.79 -3.52 18.43
C ALA A 109 2.77 -3.02 19.51
N GLU A 110 4.00 -3.49 19.51
CA GLU A 110 5.04 -3.07 20.45
C GLU A 110 5.52 -1.63 20.19
N LYS A 111 5.79 -1.30 18.91
CA LYS A 111 6.46 -0.05 18.53
C LYS A 111 5.50 1.10 18.25
N THR A 112 4.19 0.81 18.17
CA THR A 112 3.22 1.83 17.78
C THR A 112 1.97 1.83 18.65
N GLY A 113 1.03 2.52 18.60
CA GLY A 113 -0.26 2.41 19.30
C GLY A 113 -1.32 1.62 18.52
N PHE A 114 -0.89 0.79 17.54
CA PHE A 114 -1.81 0.12 16.64
C PHE A 114 -1.83 -1.39 16.85
N THR A 115 -2.97 -2.00 16.51
CA THR A 115 -3.12 -3.43 16.29
C THR A 115 -3.39 -3.67 14.81
N ILE A 116 -2.61 -4.55 14.15
CA ILE A 116 -2.92 -4.98 12.78
C ILE A 116 -4.07 -5.99 12.85
N LEU A 117 -5.18 -5.64 12.23
CA LEU A 117 -6.35 -6.51 12.07
C LEU A 117 -6.24 -7.40 10.82
N GLY A 118 -5.53 -6.93 9.79
CA GLY A 118 -5.33 -7.67 8.55
C GLY A 118 -4.27 -7.04 7.65
N PHE A 119 -3.67 -7.88 6.81
CA PHE A 119 -2.80 -7.46 5.72
C PHE A 119 -3.60 -7.48 4.41
N TRP A 120 -3.81 -6.31 3.84
CA TRP A 120 -4.60 -6.11 2.64
C TRP A 120 -3.71 -6.01 1.41
N ASP A 121 -4.18 -6.55 0.30
CA ASP A 121 -3.48 -6.46 -0.98
C ASP A 121 -3.68 -5.08 -1.62
N ASN A 122 -2.61 -4.33 -1.73
CA ASN A 122 -2.62 -3.05 -2.44
C ASN A 122 -2.14 -3.17 -3.90
N GLY A 123 -1.81 -4.38 -4.34
CA GLY A 123 -1.34 -4.70 -5.69
C GLY A 123 0.16 -4.49 -5.89
N ALA A 124 0.70 -5.16 -6.92
CA ALA A 124 2.07 -4.93 -7.37
C ALA A 124 2.19 -3.52 -7.95
N ARG A 125 3.32 -2.85 -7.67
CA ARG A 125 3.55 -1.47 -8.09
C ARG A 125 4.35 -1.42 -9.39
N HIS A 126 3.92 -0.56 -10.31
CA HIS A 126 4.42 -0.47 -11.67
C HIS A 126 4.82 0.97 -12.00
N LEU A 127 5.78 1.12 -12.90
CA LEU A 127 6.28 2.41 -13.34
C LEU A 127 5.43 2.97 -14.48
N THR A 128 5.03 4.24 -14.40
CA THR A 128 4.51 5.01 -15.53
C THR A 128 5.27 6.31 -15.71
N ASN A 129 5.38 6.81 -16.94
CA ASN A 129 6.02 8.08 -17.21
C ASN A 129 5.44 8.76 -18.47
N ARG A 130 5.72 10.07 -18.59
CA ARG A 130 5.23 10.89 -19.72
C ARG A 130 6.16 10.96 -20.92
N LEU A 131 7.44 10.50 -20.81
CA LEU A 131 8.48 10.84 -21.76
C LEU A 131 8.85 9.71 -22.73
N ARG A 132 9.02 8.46 -22.26
CA ARG A 132 9.60 7.37 -23.08
C ARG A 132 9.27 5.97 -22.54
N PRO A 133 9.32 4.94 -23.40
CA PRO A 133 9.34 3.55 -22.94
C PRO A 133 10.55 3.29 -22.02
N VAL A 134 10.43 2.39 -21.06
CA VAL A 134 11.49 1.99 -20.13
C VAL A 134 11.67 0.48 -20.25
N HIS A 135 12.79 0.05 -20.84
CA HIS A 135 13.16 -1.36 -21.02
C HIS A 135 14.25 -1.80 -20.04
N ARG A 136 15.13 -0.87 -19.62
CA ARG A 136 16.30 -1.13 -18.77
C ARG A 136 16.56 0.07 -17.84
N PRO A 137 17.38 -0.09 -16.78
CA PRO A 137 17.65 0.99 -15.83
C PRO A 137 18.16 2.29 -16.49
N ALA A 138 19.00 2.19 -17.54
CA ALA A 138 19.48 3.36 -18.25
C ALA A 138 18.38 4.23 -18.87
N ASP A 139 17.22 3.66 -19.18
CA ASP A 139 16.08 4.41 -19.72
C ASP A 139 15.36 5.24 -18.62
N CYS A 140 15.67 4.97 -17.35
CA CYS A 140 15.17 5.73 -16.21
C CYS A 140 15.96 7.01 -15.94
N ASP A 141 17.19 7.12 -16.48
CA ASP A 141 18.13 8.19 -16.15
C ASP A 141 17.52 9.58 -16.34
N GLY A 142 17.66 10.41 -15.32
CA GLY A 142 17.19 11.78 -15.27
C GLY A 142 15.66 11.97 -15.16
N LEU A 143 14.84 10.91 -15.19
CA LEU A 143 13.39 11.05 -14.95
C LEU A 143 13.12 11.48 -13.51
N SER A 144 12.41 12.59 -13.32
CA SER A 144 11.88 12.93 -12.00
C SER A 144 10.69 12.04 -11.68
N ILE A 145 10.72 11.38 -10.50
CA ILE A 145 9.66 10.45 -10.09
C ILE A 145 9.01 10.87 -8.78
N ARG A 146 7.68 10.86 -8.75
CA ARG A 146 6.93 10.98 -7.50
C ARG A 146 7.08 9.71 -6.68
N THR A 147 7.42 9.87 -5.41
CA THR A 147 7.40 8.79 -4.41
C THR A 147 6.48 9.16 -3.24
N MET A 148 6.02 8.14 -2.52
CA MET A 148 5.48 8.34 -1.18
C MET A 148 6.62 8.67 -0.18
N ASP A 149 6.30 8.98 1.06
CA ASP A 149 7.27 9.23 2.13
C ASP A 149 7.91 7.92 2.60
N SER A 150 8.84 7.41 1.77
CA SER A 150 9.60 6.19 2.02
C SER A 150 11.03 6.37 1.55
N ALA A 151 11.97 6.31 2.48
CA ALA A 151 13.40 6.39 2.17
C ALA A 151 13.84 5.24 1.25
N LEU A 152 13.28 4.03 1.44
CA LEU A 152 13.59 2.87 0.60
C LEU A 152 13.11 3.05 -0.84
N HIS A 153 11.89 3.60 -1.05
CA HIS A 153 11.42 3.94 -2.39
C HIS A 153 12.32 4.96 -3.06
N GLN A 154 12.68 6.03 -2.34
CA GLN A 154 13.57 7.07 -2.87
C GLN A 154 14.94 6.50 -3.24
N ALA A 155 15.54 5.68 -2.36
CA ALA A 155 16.83 5.03 -2.63
C ALA A 155 16.75 4.08 -3.84
N THR A 156 15.64 3.34 -3.98
CA THR A 156 15.42 2.43 -5.12
C THR A 156 15.42 3.19 -6.44
N PHE A 157 14.65 4.27 -6.54
CA PHE A 157 14.58 5.03 -7.79
C PHE A 157 15.84 5.85 -8.05
N ALA A 158 16.53 6.33 -7.01
CA ALA A 158 17.85 6.94 -7.16
C ALA A 158 18.89 5.94 -7.71
N ALA A 159 18.87 4.68 -7.27
CA ALA A 159 19.75 3.63 -7.81
C ALA A 159 19.47 3.30 -9.28
N LEU A 160 18.28 3.61 -9.78
CA LEU A 160 17.90 3.49 -11.19
C LEU A 160 18.23 4.75 -12.01
N GLY A 161 18.93 5.76 -11.45
CA GLY A 161 19.26 7.02 -12.12
C GLY A 161 18.13 8.05 -12.15
N MET A 162 16.99 7.79 -11.48
CA MET A 162 15.87 8.73 -11.40
C MET A 162 16.12 9.80 -10.34
N ILE A 163 15.31 10.86 -10.36
CA ILE A 163 15.30 11.96 -9.38
C ILE A 163 14.03 11.84 -8.53
N PRO A 164 14.08 11.14 -7.38
CA PRO A 164 12.90 10.93 -6.54
C PRO A 164 12.47 12.22 -5.84
N ARG A 165 11.15 12.43 -5.78
CA ARG A 165 10.51 13.56 -5.10
C ARG A 165 9.35 13.04 -4.26
N TYR A 166 9.40 13.27 -2.95
CA TYR A 166 8.25 13.05 -2.10
C TYR A 166 7.16 14.07 -2.43
N ILE A 167 5.95 13.58 -2.75
CA ILE A 167 4.74 14.39 -2.90
C ILE A 167 3.61 13.63 -2.22
N ASP A 168 2.92 14.31 -1.30
CA ASP A 168 1.75 13.74 -0.61
C ASP A 168 0.68 13.29 -1.61
N VAL A 169 -0.09 12.27 -1.24
CA VAL A 169 -1.14 11.73 -2.12
C VAL A 169 -2.20 12.77 -2.47
N LYS A 170 -2.45 13.74 -1.58
CA LYS A 170 -3.37 14.85 -1.83
C LYS A 170 -2.96 15.71 -3.02
N ASP A 171 -1.66 15.95 -3.17
CA ASP A 171 -1.09 16.84 -4.20
C ASP A 171 -0.61 16.07 -5.44
N TYR A 172 -0.53 14.75 -5.33
CA TYR A 172 0.04 13.88 -6.35
C TYR A 172 -0.66 13.94 -7.73
N PRO A 173 -2.02 13.88 -7.85
CA PRO A 173 -2.66 13.98 -9.15
C PRO A 173 -2.40 15.32 -9.84
N ALA A 174 -2.35 16.41 -9.08
CA ALA A 174 -2.01 17.73 -9.60
C ALA A 174 -0.55 17.79 -10.09
N ALA A 175 0.39 17.23 -9.32
CA ALA A 175 1.80 17.19 -9.69
C ALA A 175 2.06 16.45 -11.01
N VAL A 176 1.33 15.36 -11.27
CA VAL A 176 1.40 14.61 -12.54
C VAL A 176 0.78 15.44 -13.68
N ARG A 177 -0.42 15.96 -13.49
CA ARG A 177 -1.11 16.80 -14.48
C ARG A 177 -0.28 18.03 -14.89
N ASP A 178 0.30 18.70 -13.89
CA ASP A 178 1.06 19.95 -14.06
C ASP A 178 2.53 19.69 -14.47
N ARG A 179 2.89 18.41 -14.69
CA ARG A 179 4.23 17.96 -15.13
C ARG A 179 5.34 18.34 -14.16
N THR A 180 5.06 18.45 -12.88
CA THR A 180 6.04 18.68 -11.81
C THR A 180 6.99 17.49 -11.67
N VAL A 181 6.52 16.30 -12.06
CA VAL A 181 7.27 15.05 -12.15
C VAL A 181 7.04 14.41 -13.50
N ASP A 182 8.04 13.61 -13.96
CA ASP A 182 7.98 12.90 -15.22
C ASP A 182 7.40 11.50 -15.09
N ALA A 183 7.50 10.93 -13.90
CA ALA A 183 7.16 9.54 -13.62
C ALA A 183 6.46 9.39 -12.26
N GLN A 184 5.78 8.29 -12.11
CA GLN A 184 5.22 7.81 -10.86
C GLN A 184 5.20 6.27 -10.83
N GLU A 185 4.94 5.71 -9.66
CA GLU A 185 4.80 4.29 -9.46
C GLU A 185 3.59 4.01 -8.55
N ASN A 186 2.76 3.08 -8.95
CA ASN A 186 1.57 2.64 -8.22
C ASN A 186 1.06 1.31 -8.77
N PRO A 187 0.17 0.62 -8.02
CA PRO A 187 -0.65 -0.44 -8.58
C PRO A 187 -1.55 0.06 -9.72
N TYR A 188 -2.02 -0.84 -10.56
CA TYR A 188 -2.93 -0.50 -11.67
C TYR A 188 -4.18 0.23 -11.19
N THR A 189 -4.81 -0.25 -10.12
CA THR A 189 -6.02 0.36 -9.54
C THR A 189 -5.79 1.82 -9.14
N ASN A 190 -4.72 2.11 -8.41
CA ASN A 190 -4.39 3.48 -8.01
C ASN A 190 -3.97 4.34 -9.19
N THR A 191 -3.21 3.79 -10.15
CA THR A 191 -2.83 4.48 -11.38
C THR A 191 -4.08 4.93 -12.15
N LEU A 192 -5.10 4.06 -12.24
CA LEU A 192 -6.37 4.37 -12.89
C LEU A 192 -7.19 5.40 -12.09
N ASN A 193 -7.37 5.15 -10.79
CA ASN A 193 -8.24 5.98 -9.93
C ASN A 193 -7.72 7.41 -9.77
N PHE A 194 -6.41 7.62 -9.84
CA PHE A 194 -5.79 8.95 -9.82
C PHE A 194 -5.74 9.62 -11.21
N GLY A 195 -6.30 9.00 -12.26
CA GLY A 195 -6.37 9.57 -13.59
C GLY A 195 -5.02 9.70 -14.31
N ILE A 196 -4.03 8.90 -13.92
CA ILE A 196 -2.66 8.97 -14.43
C ILE A 196 -2.56 8.65 -15.93
N PRO A 197 -3.33 7.69 -16.52
CA PRO A 197 -3.21 7.37 -17.94
C PRO A 197 -3.42 8.55 -18.87
N ALA A 198 -4.21 9.55 -18.47
CA ALA A 198 -4.43 10.78 -19.25
C ALA A 198 -3.14 11.63 -19.42
N HIS A 199 -2.13 11.40 -18.58
CA HIS A 199 -0.91 12.22 -18.51
C HIS A 199 0.37 11.39 -18.75
N HIS A 200 0.34 10.08 -18.51
CA HIS A 200 1.46 9.17 -18.67
C HIS A 200 1.18 8.12 -19.76
N PRO A 201 1.61 8.38 -21.01
CA PRO A 201 1.37 7.47 -22.12
C PRO A 201 2.24 6.20 -22.11
N TYR A 202 3.22 6.09 -21.22
CA TYR A 202 4.12 4.94 -21.14
C TYR A 202 4.00 4.25 -19.77
N MET A 203 3.90 2.91 -19.80
CA MET A 203 3.88 2.06 -18.62
C MET A 203 4.83 0.88 -18.79
N THR A 204 5.61 0.58 -17.76
CA THR A 204 6.39 -0.64 -17.65
C THR A 204 5.87 -1.41 -16.42
N PRO A 205 5.31 -2.62 -16.60
CA PRO A 205 4.72 -3.42 -15.52
C PRO A 205 5.81 -4.11 -14.68
N THR A 206 6.63 -3.28 -14.03
CA THR A 206 7.84 -3.71 -13.32
C THR A 206 7.59 -4.60 -12.12
N GLY A 207 6.47 -4.46 -11.42
CA GLY A 207 6.22 -5.20 -10.19
C GLY A 207 7.34 -5.04 -9.16
N HIS A 208 7.97 -3.87 -9.12
CA HIS A 208 9.18 -3.61 -8.35
C HIS A 208 8.98 -3.66 -6.84
N PHE A 209 7.76 -3.43 -6.35
CA PHE A 209 7.34 -3.65 -4.96
C PHE A 209 6.01 -4.40 -4.94
N GLN A 210 5.79 -5.18 -3.88
CA GLN A 210 4.48 -5.76 -3.60
C GLN A 210 3.76 -4.88 -2.57
N GLY A 211 2.82 -4.08 -3.03
CA GLY A 211 2.06 -3.19 -2.18
C GLY A 211 1.24 -3.95 -1.15
N ILE A 212 1.47 -3.68 0.13
CA ILE A 212 0.64 -4.15 1.24
C ILE A 212 0.06 -2.94 1.96
N SER A 213 -1.24 -3.00 2.22
CA SER A 213 -1.93 -2.07 3.10
C SER A 213 -2.21 -2.73 4.43
N LEU A 214 -1.98 -2.04 5.52
CA LEU A 214 -2.29 -2.52 6.86
C LEU A 214 -3.71 -2.08 7.22
N PHE A 215 -4.56 -3.01 7.64
CA PHE A 215 -5.81 -2.71 8.31
C PHE A 215 -5.51 -2.59 9.79
N LEU A 216 -5.58 -1.37 10.31
CA LEU A 216 -5.09 -1.00 11.64
C LEU A 216 -6.25 -0.56 12.54
N ALA A 217 -6.21 -0.98 13.81
CA ALA A 217 -7.07 -0.46 14.87
C ALA A 217 -6.26 0.33 15.90
N ASN A 218 -6.93 1.26 16.60
CA ASN A 218 -6.42 1.84 17.83
C ASN A 218 -6.30 0.74 18.89
N ARG A 219 -5.07 0.49 19.37
CA ARG A 219 -4.80 -0.59 20.32
C ARG A 219 -5.53 -0.41 21.66
N ALA A 220 -5.55 0.81 22.20
CA ALA A 220 -6.20 1.08 23.46
C ALA A 220 -7.72 0.82 23.39
N VAL A 221 -8.34 1.11 22.23
CA VAL A 221 -9.75 0.78 21.99
C VAL A 221 -9.92 -0.73 21.98
N MET A 222 -9.10 -1.47 21.24
CA MET A 222 -9.18 -2.94 21.18
C MET A 222 -9.00 -3.60 22.54
N ASP A 223 -8.03 -3.12 23.34
CA ASP A 223 -7.76 -3.64 24.68
C ASP A 223 -8.92 -3.36 25.65
N GLY A 224 -9.63 -2.24 25.45
CA GLY A 224 -10.77 -1.83 26.27
C GLY A 224 -12.11 -2.51 25.92
N LEU A 225 -12.19 -3.20 24.77
CA LEU A 225 -13.43 -3.89 24.39
C LEU A 225 -13.71 -5.12 25.27
N PRO A 226 -14.97 -5.36 25.65
CA PRO A 226 -15.39 -6.64 26.22
C PRO A 226 -14.99 -7.80 25.31
N SER A 227 -14.70 -8.97 25.88
CA SER A 227 -14.19 -10.12 25.12
C SER A 227 -15.12 -10.55 23.99
N ALA A 228 -16.44 -10.49 24.21
CA ALA A 228 -17.43 -10.83 23.18
C ALA A 228 -17.41 -9.83 22.00
N ASP A 229 -17.40 -8.52 22.29
CA ASP A 229 -17.36 -7.48 21.26
C ASP A 229 -16.03 -7.52 20.49
N ARG A 230 -14.96 -7.80 21.20
CA ARG A 230 -13.63 -7.96 20.58
C ARG A 230 -13.58 -9.16 19.64
N ALA A 231 -14.21 -10.29 19.96
CA ALA A 231 -14.34 -11.44 19.07
C ALA A 231 -15.10 -11.06 17.79
N ILE A 232 -16.27 -10.42 17.92
CA ILE A 232 -17.04 -9.91 16.76
C ILE A 232 -16.18 -8.99 15.88
N PHE A 233 -15.37 -8.14 16.50
CA PHE A 233 -14.52 -7.19 15.80
C PHE A 233 -13.42 -7.91 14.98
N TYR A 234 -12.78 -8.94 15.55
CA TYR A 234 -11.78 -9.72 14.82
C TYR A 234 -12.41 -10.57 13.70
N ASP A 235 -13.57 -11.20 13.93
CA ASP A 235 -14.29 -11.97 12.91
C ASP A 235 -14.69 -11.07 11.72
N ALA A 236 -15.19 -9.87 12.00
CA ALA A 236 -15.53 -8.88 10.99
C ALA A 236 -14.27 -8.42 10.21
N ALA A 237 -13.13 -8.27 10.89
CA ALA A 237 -11.88 -7.86 10.27
C ALA A 237 -11.27 -8.97 9.39
N GLU A 238 -11.39 -10.23 9.79
CA GLU A 238 -11.00 -11.39 8.99
C GLU A 238 -11.84 -11.47 7.71
N GLY A 239 -13.17 -11.37 7.83
CA GLY A 239 -14.08 -11.31 6.68
C GLY A 239 -13.78 -10.16 5.74
N ALA A 240 -13.51 -8.97 6.28
CA ALA A 240 -13.11 -7.80 5.49
C ALA A 240 -11.77 -7.99 4.78
N THR A 241 -10.81 -8.68 5.41
CA THR A 241 -9.51 -8.98 4.80
C THR A 241 -9.65 -9.95 3.64
N ALA A 242 -10.45 -11.00 3.78
CA ALA A 242 -10.74 -11.94 2.70
C ALA A 242 -11.45 -11.23 1.52
N ALA A 243 -12.46 -10.42 1.82
CA ALA A 243 -13.18 -9.63 0.83
C ALA A 243 -12.27 -8.64 0.10
N GLN A 244 -11.41 -7.91 0.82
CA GLN A 244 -10.47 -6.96 0.24
C GLN A 244 -9.52 -7.63 -0.76
N ARG A 245 -8.94 -8.77 -0.41
CA ARG A 245 -8.03 -9.51 -1.30
C ARG A 245 -8.75 -10.01 -2.56
N ALA A 246 -10.01 -10.44 -2.42
CA ALA A 246 -10.84 -10.80 -3.57
C ALA A 246 -11.11 -9.59 -4.48
N PHE A 247 -11.48 -8.44 -3.90
CA PHE A 247 -11.68 -7.19 -4.65
C PHE A 247 -10.39 -6.75 -5.36
N ALA A 248 -9.24 -6.87 -4.71
CA ALA A 248 -7.94 -6.48 -5.29
C ALA A 248 -7.59 -7.35 -6.52
N VAL A 249 -7.86 -8.65 -6.47
CA VAL A 249 -7.64 -9.56 -7.61
C VAL A 249 -8.58 -9.24 -8.77
N GLU A 250 -9.87 -9.03 -8.49
CA GLU A 250 -10.88 -8.69 -9.49
C GLU A 250 -10.54 -7.39 -10.21
N GLU A 251 -10.19 -6.37 -9.44
CA GLU A 251 -9.95 -5.03 -9.98
C GLU A 251 -8.60 -4.86 -10.66
N ASP A 252 -7.60 -5.64 -10.31
CA ASP A 252 -6.25 -5.53 -10.89
C ASP A 252 -6.28 -5.76 -12.42
N GLY A 253 -6.96 -6.82 -12.86
CA GLY A 253 -7.13 -7.12 -14.29
C GLY A 253 -8.00 -6.09 -15.02
N SER A 254 -9.11 -5.66 -14.43
CA SER A 254 -10.00 -4.68 -15.01
C SER A 254 -9.35 -3.29 -15.09
N ALA A 255 -8.60 -2.89 -14.07
CA ALA A 255 -7.86 -1.64 -14.07
C ALA A 255 -6.79 -1.63 -15.17
N PHE A 256 -6.02 -2.72 -15.33
CA PHE A 256 -5.05 -2.82 -16.41
C PHE A 256 -5.70 -2.71 -17.80
N ALA A 257 -6.81 -3.42 -18.04
CA ALA A 257 -7.55 -3.34 -19.28
C ALA A 257 -8.05 -1.90 -19.56
N ASN A 258 -8.55 -1.21 -18.54
CA ASN A 258 -8.98 0.18 -18.64
C ASN A 258 -7.81 1.14 -18.95
N ILE A 259 -6.63 0.94 -18.34
CA ILE A 259 -5.41 1.71 -18.64
C ILE A 259 -5.04 1.56 -20.11
N LEU A 260 -5.08 0.32 -20.65
CA LEU A 260 -4.80 0.05 -22.06
C LEU A 260 -5.82 0.73 -22.99
N SER A 261 -7.10 0.69 -22.64
CA SER A 261 -8.17 1.30 -23.45
C SER A 261 -8.04 2.82 -23.54
N GLN A 262 -7.36 3.47 -22.60
CA GLN A 262 -7.04 4.89 -22.64
C GLN A 262 -5.81 5.23 -23.50
N GLY A 263 -5.19 4.25 -24.16
CA GLY A 263 -4.10 4.45 -25.10
C GLY A 263 -2.69 4.39 -24.47
N THR A 264 -2.57 3.95 -23.22
CA THR A 264 -1.26 3.74 -22.58
C THR A 264 -0.47 2.65 -23.32
N LYS A 265 0.77 2.96 -23.69
CA LYS A 265 1.72 2.04 -24.33
C LYS A 265 2.46 1.27 -23.27
N VAL A 266 2.33 -0.06 -23.29
CA VAL A 266 2.96 -0.94 -22.30
C VAL A 266 4.23 -1.56 -22.86
N THR A 267 5.33 -1.46 -22.09
CA THR A 267 6.61 -2.09 -22.36
C THR A 267 6.67 -3.44 -21.65
N HIS A 268 6.46 -4.54 -22.38
CA HIS A 268 6.50 -5.91 -21.83
C HIS A 268 7.89 -6.53 -21.82
N ASP A 269 8.75 -6.11 -22.74
CA ASP A 269 10.10 -6.63 -22.98
C ASP A 269 11.18 -5.88 -22.18
N TRP A 270 10.89 -5.60 -20.91
CA TRP A 270 11.86 -4.95 -20.00
C TRP A 270 12.77 -5.98 -19.32
N ASP A 271 14.00 -5.58 -19.05
CA ASP A 271 15.07 -6.41 -18.49
C ASP A 271 15.00 -6.46 -16.96
N ARG A 272 14.22 -7.42 -16.41
CA ARG A 272 14.08 -7.61 -14.97
C ARG A 272 15.42 -7.81 -14.26
N GLU A 273 16.33 -8.57 -14.86
CA GLU A 273 17.62 -8.92 -14.24
C GLU A 273 18.52 -7.67 -14.11
N ALA A 274 18.51 -6.79 -15.11
CA ALA A 274 19.23 -5.53 -15.02
C ALA A 274 18.68 -4.62 -13.90
N PHE A 275 17.35 -4.54 -13.74
CA PHE A 275 16.71 -3.80 -12.63
C PHE A 275 17.02 -4.42 -11.27
N TRP A 276 16.97 -5.76 -11.17
CA TRP A 276 17.37 -6.48 -9.97
C TRP A 276 18.82 -6.19 -9.58
N ALA A 277 19.75 -6.25 -10.54
CA ALA A 277 21.16 -5.96 -10.33
C ALA A 277 21.40 -4.50 -9.91
N ALA A 278 20.76 -3.53 -10.59
CA ALA A 278 20.93 -2.11 -10.31
C ALA A 278 20.46 -1.74 -8.87
N THR A 279 19.52 -2.47 -8.30
CA THR A 279 18.98 -2.21 -6.96
C THR A 279 19.58 -3.09 -5.85
N ALA A 280 20.60 -3.90 -6.16
CA ALA A 280 21.16 -4.88 -5.22
C ALA A 280 21.68 -4.25 -3.91
N THR A 281 22.43 -3.14 -3.99
CA THR A 281 22.95 -2.44 -2.81
C THR A 281 21.81 -1.90 -1.92
N VAL A 282 20.75 -1.35 -2.53
CA VAL A 282 19.59 -0.83 -1.82
C VAL A 282 18.90 -1.97 -1.07
N ARG A 283 18.72 -3.12 -1.71
CA ARG A 283 18.13 -4.31 -1.11
C ARG A 283 18.94 -4.80 0.09
N GLN A 284 20.26 -4.97 -0.07
CA GLN A 284 21.16 -5.38 1.01
C GLN A 284 21.12 -4.41 2.20
N GLN A 285 21.10 -3.10 1.95
CA GLN A 285 20.99 -2.09 3.02
C GLN A 285 19.65 -2.14 3.74
N ALA A 286 18.56 -2.42 3.04
CA ALA A 286 17.25 -2.61 3.65
C ALA A 286 17.22 -3.89 4.50
N GLU A 287 17.66 -5.01 3.96
CA GLU A 287 17.74 -6.29 4.67
C GLU A 287 18.58 -6.21 5.95
N ALA A 288 19.66 -5.42 5.94
CA ALA A 288 20.52 -5.23 7.13
C ALA A 288 19.80 -4.51 8.30
N ARG A 289 18.66 -3.85 8.05
CA ARG A 289 17.84 -3.19 9.09
C ARG A 289 16.68 -4.05 9.59
N ILE A 290 16.41 -5.16 8.93
CA ILE A 290 15.30 -6.07 9.23
C ILE A 290 15.82 -7.20 10.11
N ASP A 291 15.01 -7.62 11.09
CA ASP A 291 15.33 -8.78 11.93
C ASP A 291 15.56 -10.01 11.03
N PRO A 292 16.73 -10.69 11.12
CA PRO A 292 17.02 -11.91 10.37
C PRO A 292 15.93 -13.00 10.51
N ALA A 293 15.27 -13.07 11.69
CA ALA A 293 14.17 -14.01 11.88
C ALA A 293 12.95 -13.70 11.02
N ILE A 294 12.71 -12.42 10.69
CA ILE A 294 11.66 -12.00 9.75
C ILE A 294 12.09 -12.28 8.31
N LEU A 295 13.34 -11.99 7.95
CA LEU A 295 13.86 -12.29 6.62
C LEU A 295 13.78 -13.79 6.30
N GLY A 296 14.05 -14.65 7.30
CA GLY A 296 13.94 -16.10 7.15
C GLY A 296 12.52 -16.65 6.95
N LEU A 297 11.49 -15.83 7.17
CA LEU A 297 10.08 -16.15 6.95
C LEU A 297 9.55 -15.68 5.59
N LEU A 298 10.36 -14.93 4.83
CA LEU A 298 9.94 -14.46 3.50
C LEU A 298 9.85 -15.64 2.52
N PRO A 299 8.87 -15.62 1.59
CA PRO A 299 8.80 -16.64 0.55
C PRO A 299 10.06 -16.62 -0.32
N GLU A 300 10.36 -17.79 -0.94
CA GLU A 300 11.46 -17.88 -1.90
C GLU A 300 11.27 -16.90 -3.08
N HIS A 301 12.40 -16.49 -3.65
CA HIS A 301 12.45 -15.50 -4.74
C HIS A 301 12.00 -16.09 -6.08
#